data_711972a9eb17babfd069b75aa936bf9e
#
_entry.id   711972a9eb17babfd069b75aa936bf9e
#
_cell.length_a   1.000
_cell.length_b   1.000
_cell.length_c   1.000
_cell.angle_alpha   90.00
_cell.angle_beta   90.00
_cell.angle_gamma   90.00
#
_symmetry.space_group_name_H-M   'P 1'
#
loop_
_entity.id
_entity.type
_entity.pdbx_description
1 polymer ?
#
loop_
_entity_poly.entity_id
_entity_poly.type
_entity_poly.pdbx_seq_one_letter_code
_entity_poly.pdbx_strand_id
1 'polypeptide(L)'
;MIINADLHIHSHYAAASSREMTISRLAREGPKKGINLIGSGDCLHPGWLAEMRAERRIFDRLFIPTCEVEDSNRVHHLIILPSLTKAEELREAFAPYSVDIDTNGRPRVNLSGCEIAEAARDVEALIGPAHAFTPWTSLYACYDSLSECYEDMVDYIAFIELGLSADTSYADMISRHHDLTFLTNSDAHSPWPIRLAREFNRFEMEDTTFDELKMAILRKKGRRPILNVGLPPEEGKYNRTACTRCYRQFDLEEAVKIKWRCECGGLIKKGVFDRVRELADLEKPYHPPHRPPYLHLIPLSEIISLAIGHGVNTKAVRDLWEELVLHFGSEVAVLLDAEPDELEGFDERIVYAISAFRDGRIIVEPGGGGKYGTIKLPERDERKPPKGQRSLFDAYGK
;
A
#
# COMPACT_ATOMS: atom_id res chain seq x y z
N MET A 1 -2.46 -18.12 12.93
CA MET A 1 -1.06 -17.66 12.71
C MET A 1 -1.03 -16.20 12.26
N ILE A 2 0.13 -15.55 12.39
CA ILE A 2 0.34 -14.20 11.89
C ILE A 2 0.85 -14.29 10.46
N ILE A 3 0.18 -13.60 9.52
CA ILE A 3 0.52 -13.58 8.10
C ILE A 3 0.76 -12.13 7.66
N ASN A 4 1.94 -11.84 7.13
CA ASN A 4 2.23 -10.58 6.46
C ASN A 4 1.94 -10.74 4.97
N ALA A 5 1.12 -9.84 4.41
CA ALA A 5 0.68 -9.92 3.01
C ALA A 5 0.84 -8.59 2.28
N ASP A 6 1.40 -8.66 1.08
CA ASP A 6 1.41 -7.58 0.08
C ASP A 6 0.60 -8.06 -1.12
N LEU A 7 -0.61 -7.54 -1.27
CA LEU A 7 -1.62 -8.08 -2.19
C LEU A 7 -1.70 -7.32 -3.52
N HIS A 8 -0.89 -6.25 -3.69
CA HIS A 8 -0.87 -5.45 -4.90
C HIS A 8 0.56 -5.18 -5.35
N ILE A 9 0.99 -5.93 -6.34
CA ILE A 9 2.24 -5.78 -7.06
C ILE A 9 1.98 -5.91 -8.57
N HIS A 10 2.98 -5.64 -9.38
CA HIS A 10 2.92 -5.86 -10.83
C HIS A 10 3.97 -6.85 -11.31
N SER A 11 3.66 -7.56 -12.39
CA SER A 11 4.59 -8.44 -13.09
C SER A 11 5.47 -7.65 -14.06
N HIS A 12 6.40 -8.34 -14.72
CA HIS A 12 7.20 -7.75 -15.80
C HIS A 12 6.39 -7.45 -17.08
N TYR A 13 5.12 -7.83 -17.13
CA TYR A 13 4.20 -7.48 -18.23
C TYR A 13 3.52 -6.12 -18.04
N ALA A 14 3.53 -5.55 -16.84
CA ALA A 14 2.97 -4.22 -16.63
C ALA A 14 3.91 -3.11 -17.12
N ALA A 15 3.33 -2.02 -17.57
CA ALA A 15 4.10 -0.84 -17.96
C ALA A 15 4.95 -0.31 -16.81
N ALA A 16 6.16 0.12 -17.09
CA ALA A 16 7.14 0.64 -16.12
C ALA A 16 7.63 -0.38 -15.06
N SER A 17 7.26 -1.65 -15.18
CA SER A 17 7.78 -2.71 -14.30
C SER A 17 9.15 -3.21 -14.71
N SER A 18 9.93 -3.63 -13.70
CA SER A 18 11.21 -4.29 -13.90
C SER A 18 11.04 -5.66 -14.55
N ARG A 19 11.92 -6.01 -15.47
CA ARG A 19 11.98 -7.37 -16.04
C ARG A 19 12.30 -8.45 -15.00
N GLU A 20 12.78 -8.06 -13.84
CA GLU A 20 13.04 -8.95 -12.70
C GLU A 20 11.78 -9.30 -11.88
N MET A 21 10.60 -8.73 -12.20
CA MET A 21 9.33 -9.07 -11.56
C MET A 21 8.81 -10.41 -12.07
N THR A 22 9.50 -11.49 -11.69
CA THR A 22 9.19 -12.89 -12.03
C THR A 22 8.80 -13.68 -10.77
N ILE A 23 8.04 -14.77 -10.93
CA ILE A 23 7.61 -15.65 -9.81
C ILE A 23 8.82 -16.10 -8.98
N SER A 24 9.85 -16.65 -9.63
CA SER A 24 11.06 -17.13 -8.95
C SER A 24 11.81 -16.02 -8.20
N ARG A 25 11.86 -14.79 -8.75
CA ARG A 25 12.52 -13.66 -8.07
C ARG A 25 11.71 -13.20 -6.87
N LEU A 26 10.41 -13.00 -7.02
CA LEU A 26 9.50 -12.60 -5.95
C LEU A 26 9.49 -13.63 -4.81
N ALA A 27 9.48 -14.93 -5.13
CA ALA A 27 9.56 -15.99 -4.16
C ALA A 27 10.87 -16.03 -3.36
N ARG A 28 11.96 -15.47 -3.90
CA ARG A 28 13.24 -15.33 -3.20
C ARG A 28 13.31 -14.06 -2.37
N GLU A 29 12.78 -12.94 -2.86
CA GLU A 29 12.88 -11.64 -2.19
C GLU A 29 11.77 -11.42 -1.13
N GLY A 30 10.55 -11.94 -1.37
CA GLY A 30 9.42 -11.82 -0.43
C GLY A 30 9.73 -12.34 0.98
N PRO A 31 10.27 -13.56 1.15
CA PRO A 31 10.64 -14.06 2.47
C PRO A 31 11.70 -13.22 3.19
N LYS A 32 12.66 -12.62 2.47
CA LYS A 32 13.66 -11.71 3.06
C LYS A 32 12.98 -10.42 3.59
N LYS A 33 11.90 -9.98 2.95
CA LYS A 33 11.07 -8.90 3.46
C LYS A 33 10.21 -9.34 4.65
N GLY A 34 9.97 -10.63 4.82
CA GLY A 34 9.10 -11.19 5.85
C GLY A 34 7.64 -11.33 5.39
N ILE A 35 7.41 -11.38 4.08
CA ILE A 35 6.07 -11.55 3.49
C ILE A 35 5.77 -13.03 3.31
N ASN A 36 4.62 -13.44 3.80
CA ASN A 36 4.14 -14.82 3.79
C ASN A 36 3.14 -15.07 2.64
N LEU A 37 2.46 -14.00 2.17
CA LEU A 37 1.47 -14.07 1.11
C LEU A 37 1.64 -12.87 0.17
N ILE A 38 1.82 -13.14 -1.13
CA ILE A 38 2.01 -12.12 -2.16
C ILE A 38 0.86 -12.22 -3.16
N GLY A 39 0.19 -11.10 -3.43
CA GLY A 39 -0.67 -10.98 -4.59
C GLY A 39 0.18 -11.11 -5.86
N SER A 40 -0.25 -11.95 -6.81
CA SER A 40 0.56 -12.18 -8.01
C SER A 40 0.71 -10.94 -8.90
N GLY A 41 -0.25 -10.02 -8.81
CA GLY A 41 -0.45 -8.98 -9.81
C GLY A 41 -0.78 -9.57 -11.18
N ASP A 42 -1.34 -8.77 -12.04
CA ASP A 42 -1.44 -8.98 -13.50
C ASP A 42 -1.98 -10.36 -13.95
N CYS A 43 -2.73 -11.07 -13.09
CA CYS A 43 -3.13 -12.46 -13.35
C CYS A 43 -4.10 -12.62 -14.56
N LEU A 44 -4.52 -11.53 -15.20
CA LEU A 44 -5.30 -11.57 -16.43
C LEU A 44 -4.41 -11.64 -17.69
N HIS A 45 -3.11 -11.34 -17.57
CA HIS A 45 -2.20 -11.40 -18.71
C HIS A 45 -1.86 -12.85 -19.07
N PRO A 46 -2.05 -13.30 -20.34
CA PRO A 46 -1.92 -14.72 -20.73
C PRO A 46 -0.51 -15.27 -20.50
N GLY A 47 0.54 -14.48 -20.79
CA GLY A 47 1.92 -14.88 -20.52
C GLY A 47 2.19 -15.07 -19.02
N TRP A 48 1.67 -14.19 -18.18
CA TRP A 48 1.83 -14.31 -16.72
C TRP A 48 1.07 -15.50 -16.15
N LEU A 49 -0.15 -15.77 -16.63
CA LEU A 49 -0.90 -17.00 -16.30
C LEU A 49 -0.12 -18.26 -16.65
N ALA A 50 0.54 -18.28 -17.81
CA ALA A 50 1.36 -19.41 -18.22
C ALA A 50 2.58 -19.61 -17.30
N GLU A 51 3.27 -18.52 -16.88
CA GLU A 51 4.39 -18.57 -15.94
C GLU A 51 3.95 -19.04 -14.54
N MET A 52 2.84 -18.52 -14.01
CA MET A 52 2.28 -18.95 -12.73
C MET A 52 1.95 -20.45 -12.71
N ARG A 53 1.45 -20.99 -13.84
CA ARG A 53 1.18 -22.42 -13.99
C ARG A 53 2.45 -23.26 -14.11
N ALA A 54 3.43 -22.76 -14.85
CA ALA A 54 4.72 -23.44 -14.99
C ALA A 54 5.46 -23.55 -13.66
N GLU A 55 5.36 -22.53 -12.81
CA GLU A 55 5.98 -22.49 -11.47
C GLU A 55 4.99 -22.81 -10.34
N ARG A 56 3.96 -23.61 -10.61
CA ARG A 56 2.82 -23.86 -9.73
C ARG A 56 3.19 -24.19 -8.28
N ARG A 57 4.23 -25.01 -8.06
CA ARG A 57 4.66 -25.38 -6.69
C ARG A 57 5.13 -24.18 -5.87
N ILE A 58 5.75 -23.20 -6.52
CA ILE A 58 6.19 -21.95 -5.89
C ILE A 58 4.97 -21.07 -5.68
N PHE A 59 4.13 -20.99 -6.71
CA PHE A 59 2.93 -20.17 -6.70
C PHE A 59 1.98 -20.56 -5.56
N ASP A 60 1.55 -21.82 -5.50
CA ASP A 60 0.60 -22.31 -4.49
C ASP A 60 1.09 -22.14 -3.03
N ARG A 61 2.38 -21.92 -2.83
CA ARG A 61 2.98 -21.74 -1.50
C ARG A 61 2.99 -20.29 -1.00
N LEU A 62 3.13 -19.32 -1.89
CA LEU A 62 3.45 -17.95 -1.53
C LEU A 62 2.51 -16.92 -2.17
N PHE A 63 1.80 -17.29 -3.22
CA PHE A 63 1.03 -16.34 -4.02
C PHE A 63 -0.46 -16.62 -4.00
N ILE A 64 -1.21 -15.55 -4.23
CA ILE A 64 -2.64 -15.59 -4.53
C ILE A 64 -2.88 -14.80 -5.83
N PRO A 65 -3.79 -15.25 -6.72
CA PRO A 65 -4.04 -14.52 -7.96
C PRO A 65 -4.66 -13.15 -7.67
N THR A 66 -4.02 -12.09 -8.15
CA THR A 66 -4.53 -10.72 -8.09
C THR A 66 -4.34 -10.02 -9.41
N CYS A 67 -5.15 -9.03 -9.69
CA CYS A 67 -4.96 -8.12 -10.82
C CYS A 67 -5.46 -6.71 -10.48
N GLU A 68 -4.86 -5.74 -11.13
CA GLU A 68 -5.38 -4.38 -11.22
C GLU A 68 -5.98 -4.17 -12.62
N VAL A 69 -7.15 -3.53 -12.71
CA VAL A 69 -7.78 -3.15 -13.98
C VAL A 69 -8.15 -1.67 -13.95
N GLU A 70 -7.99 -0.98 -15.07
CA GLU A 70 -8.44 0.41 -15.26
C GLU A 70 -9.83 0.39 -15.93
N ASP A 71 -10.82 1.06 -15.34
CA ASP A 71 -12.17 1.19 -15.88
C ASP A 71 -12.27 2.28 -16.95
N SER A 72 -13.46 2.48 -17.52
CA SER A 72 -13.76 3.49 -18.55
C SER A 72 -13.54 4.94 -18.06
N ASN A 73 -13.57 5.18 -16.75
CA ASN A 73 -13.35 6.47 -16.12
C ASN A 73 -11.94 6.63 -15.55
N ARG A 74 -11.04 5.67 -15.84
CA ARG A 74 -9.67 5.63 -15.38
C ARG A 74 -9.50 5.38 -13.87
N VAL A 75 -10.49 4.80 -13.23
CA VAL A 75 -10.36 4.29 -11.86
C VAL A 75 -9.71 2.92 -11.90
N HIS A 76 -8.77 2.69 -11.02
CA HIS A 76 -8.13 1.40 -10.84
C HIS A 76 -8.86 0.57 -9.77
N HIS A 77 -9.09 -0.70 -10.09
CA HIS A 77 -9.73 -1.66 -9.21
C HIS A 77 -8.78 -2.83 -8.95
N LEU A 78 -8.56 -3.14 -7.67
CA LEU A 78 -7.81 -4.33 -7.24
C LEU A 78 -8.78 -5.49 -7.08
N ILE A 79 -8.51 -6.60 -7.75
CA ILE A 79 -9.30 -7.82 -7.71
C ILE A 79 -8.43 -8.97 -7.19
N ILE A 80 -8.92 -9.68 -6.18
CA ILE A 80 -8.26 -10.82 -5.55
C ILE A 80 -9.10 -12.07 -5.87
N LEU A 81 -8.51 -13.06 -6.53
CA LEU A 81 -9.25 -14.18 -7.11
C LEU A 81 -8.98 -15.50 -6.36
N PRO A 82 -10.00 -16.42 -6.35
CA PRO A 82 -9.87 -17.70 -5.67
C PRO A 82 -8.83 -18.65 -6.29
N SER A 83 -8.62 -18.55 -7.59
CA SER A 83 -7.73 -19.47 -8.32
C SER A 83 -7.33 -18.91 -9.69
N LEU A 84 -6.32 -19.53 -10.30
CA LEU A 84 -5.92 -19.22 -11.68
C LEU A 84 -7.03 -19.54 -12.71
N THR A 85 -7.88 -20.51 -12.43
CA THR A 85 -9.05 -20.81 -13.28
C THR A 85 -10.05 -19.65 -13.24
N LYS A 86 -10.33 -19.11 -12.04
CA LYS A 86 -11.19 -17.94 -11.92
C LYS A 86 -10.59 -16.66 -12.52
N ALA A 87 -9.26 -16.56 -12.56
CA ALA A 87 -8.58 -15.50 -13.28
C ALA A 87 -8.79 -15.62 -14.82
N GLU A 88 -8.81 -16.84 -15.37
CA GLU A 88 -9.14 -17.04 -16.78
C GLU A 88 -10.60 -16.73 -17.09
N GLU A 89 -11.54 -17.17 -16.24
CA GLU A 89 -12.96 -16.85 -16.40
C GLU A 89 -13.17 -15.33 -16.42
N LEU A 90 -12.55 -14.60 -15.49
CA LEU A 90 -12.61 -13.13 -15.43
C LEU A 90 -11.97 -12.48 -16.68
N ARG A 91 -10.81 -13.01 -17.10
CA ARG A 91 -10.15 -12.55 -18.33
C ARG A 91 -11.05 -12.71 -19.56
N GLU A 92 -11.70 -13.86 -19.71
CA GLU A 92 -12.66 -14.11 -20.80
C GLU A 92 -13.83 -13.14 -20.77
N ALA A 93 -14.35 -12.80 -19.57
CA ALA A 93 -15.41 -11.81 -19.41
C ALA A 93 -14.96 -10.39 -19.81
N PHE A 94 -13.71 -10.02 -19.55
CA PHE A 94 -13.18 -8.68 -19.89
C PHE A 94 -12.64 -8.57 -21.33
N ALA A 95 -12.26 -9.67 -21.97
CA ALA A 95 -11.62 -9.65 -23.29
C ALA A 95 -12.42 -8.90 -24.37
N PRO A 96 -13.78 -9.00 -24.45
CA PRO A 96 -14.56 -8.22 -25.42
C PRO A 96 -14.51 -6.71 -25.22
N TYR A 97 -14.16 -6.26 -24.02
CA TYR A 97 -14.16 -4.84 -23.60
C TYR A 97 -12.76 -4.25 -23.45
N SER A 98 -11.70 -5.00 -23.78
CA SER A 98 -10.31 -4.57 -23.63
C SER A 98 -9.54 -4.75 -24.93
N VAL A 99 -8.71 -3.75 -25.25
CA VAL A 99 -7.84 -3.79 -26.43
C VAL A 99 -6.41 -4.22 -26.09
N ASP A 100 -6.06 -4.28 -24.82
CA ASP A 100 -4.69 -4.49 -24.35
C ASP A 100 -4.55 -5.61 -23.30
N ILE A 101 -5.60 -6.39 -23.04
CA ILE A 101 -5.60 -7.50 -22.06
C ILE A 101 -4.55 -8.59 -22.36
N ASP A 102 -4.14 -8.73 -23.63
CA ASP A 102 -3.14 -9.67 -24.08
C ASP A 102 -1.70 -9.13 -24.01
N THR A 103 -1.55 -7.82 -23.82
CA THR A 103 -0.26 -7.12 -23.99
C THR A 103 0.16 -6.27 -22.80
N ASN A 104 -0.76 -6.02 -21.86
CA ASN A 104 -0.52 -5.19 -20.71
C ASN A 104 -0.93 -5.94 -19.43
N GLY A 105 -0.03 -6.00 -18.44
CA GLY A 105 -0.32 -6.61 -17.13
C GLY A 105 -1.51 -5.97 -16.43
N ARG A 106 -1.65 -4.64 -16.56
CA ARG A 106 -2.81 -3.87 -16.10
C ARG A 106 -3.66 -3.45 -17.29
N PRO A 107 -4.66 -4.25 -17.69
CA PRO A 107 -5.49 -3.93 -18.84
C PRO A 107 -6.47 -2.80 -18.55
N ARG A 108 -6.82 -2.08 -19.63
CA ARG A 108 -7.96 -1.16 -19.64
C ARG A 108 -9.18 -1.88 -20.14
N VAL A 109 -10.26 -1.78 -19.38
CA VAL A 109 -11.55 -2.35 -19.74
C VAL A 109 -12.57 -1.22 -19.94
N ASN A 110 -13.30 -1.24 -21.05
CA ASN A 110 -14.33 -0.25 -21.34
C ASN A 110 -15.65 -0.64 -20.66
N LEU A 111 -15.57 -0.80 -19.34
CA LEU A 111 -16.66 -1.10 -18.42
C LEU A 111 -16.65 -0.06 -17.29
N SER A 112 -17.80 0.15 -16.66
CA SER A 112 -17.92 0.94 -15.42
C SER A 112 -17.40 0.16 -14.21
N GLY A 113 -17.15 0.86 -13.09
CA GLY A 113 -16.81 0.20 -11.83
C GLY A 113 -17.87 -0.79 -11.36
N CYS A 114 -19.16 -0.50 -11.60
CA CYS A 114 -20.28 -1.39 -11.32
C CYS A 114 -20.16 -2.70 -12.14
N GLU A 115 -20.01 -2.61 -13.45
CA GLU A 115 -19.89 -3.78 -14.33
C GLU A 115 -18.65 -4.63 -14.02
N ILE A 116 -17.53 -3.99 -13.64
CA ILE A 116 -16.34 -4.70 -13.17
C ILE A 116 -16.61 -5.44 -11.86
N ALA A 117 -17.34 -4.83 -10.93
CA ALA A 117 -17.71 -5.46 -9.66
C ALA A 117 -18.70 -6.63 -9.87
N GLU A 118 -19.62 -6.53 -10.84
CA GLU A 118 -20.49 -7.65 -11.23
C GLU A 118 -19.67 -8.83 -11.77
N ALA A 119 -18.75 -8.59 -12.69
CA ALA A 119 -17.89 -9.64 -13.22
C ALA A 119 -17.00 -10.27 -12.13
N ALA A 120 -16.49 -9.47 -11.18
CA ALA A 120 -15.74 -9.98 -10.04
C ALA A 120 -16.60 -10.86 -9.13
N ARG A 121 -17.87 -10.49 -8.89
CA ARG A 121 -18.84 -11.30 -8.13
C ARG A 121 -19.09 -12.64 -8.80
N ASP A 122 -19.28 -12.66 -10.11
CA ASP A 122 -19.63 -13.86 -10.87
C ASP A 122 -18.51 -14.91 -10.85
N VAL A 123 -17.26 -14.49 -10.62
CA VAL A 123 -16.11 -15.38 -10.40
C VAL A 123 -15.75 -15.56 -8.91
N GLU A 124 -16.60 -15.07 -7.98
CA GLU A 124 -16.42 -15.16 -6.53
C GLU A 124 -15.17 -14.44 -5.98
N ALA A 125 -14.64 -13.47 -6.72
CA ALA A 125 -13.47 -12.67 -6.34
C ALA A 125 -13.82 -11.62 -5.28
N LEU A 126 -12.81 -11.13 -4.56
CA LEU A 126 -12.93 -9.91 -3.79
C LEU A 126 -12.51 -8.73 -4.66
N ILE A 127 -13.18 -7.60 -4.52
CA ILE A 127 -12.86 -6.38 -5.23
C ILE A 127 -12.91 -5.17 -4.29
N GLY A 128 -12.07 -4.19 -4.58
CA GLY A 128 -12.10 -2.86 -3.98
C GLY A 128 -11.31 -1.87 -4.84
N PRO A 129 -11.48 -0.55 -4.60
CA PRO A 129 -10.69 0.44 -5.30
C PRO A 129 -9.22 0.31 -4.94
N ALA A 130 -8.35 0.28 -5.95
CA ALA A 130 -6.90 0.33 -5.78
C ALA A 130 -6.47 1.75 -5.41
N HIS A 131 -5.49 1.89 -4.48
CA HIS A 131 -4.91 3.17 -4.06
C HIS A 131 -5.90 4.36 -4.13
N ALA A 132 -7.03 4.22 -3.43
CA ALA A 132 -8.26 4.99 -3.58
C ALA A 132 -8.09 6.52 -3.51
N PHE A 133 -7.00 7.01 -2.92
CA PHE A 133 -6.73 8.45 -2.69
C PHE A 133 -5.63 9.03 -3.60
N THR A 134 -5.06 8.24 -4.51
CA THR A 134 -4.03 8.73 -5.44
C THR A 134 -4.61 9.78 -6.40
N PRO A 135 -3.88 10.85 -6.78
CA PRO A 135 -4.47 12.02 -7.44
C PRO A 135 -5.03 11.84 -8.85
N TRP A 136 -4.88 10.71 -9.53
CA TRP A 136 -5.28 10.60 -10.94
C TRP A 136 -6.09 9.39 -11.34
N THR A 137 -5.66 8.21 -10.98
CA THR A 137 -6.26 6.95 -11.42
C THR A 137 -6.89 6.21 -10.26
N SER A 138 -7.57 6.96 -9.41
CA SER A 138 -8.17 6.44 -8.20
C SER A 138 -9.63 6.81 -8.09
N LEU A 139 -10.33 6.11 -7.23
CA LEU A 139 -11.74 6.37 -6.97
C LEU A 139 -11.99 7.84 -6.61
N TYR A 140 -11.26 8.38 -5.64
CA TYR A 140 -11.47 9.75 -5.16
C TYR A 140 -10.84 10.86 -6.00
N ALA A 141 -10.15 10.51 -7.08
CA ALA A 141 -9.81 11.46 -8.13
C ALA A 141 -10.98 11.70 -9.09
N CYS A 142 -11.90 10.73 -9.24
CA CYS A 142 -12.97 10.74 -10.23
C CYS A 142 -14.37 10.87 -9.62
N TYR A 143 -14.59 10.37 -8.40
CA TYR A 143 -15.89 10.29 -7.72
C TYR A 143 -15.81 10.85 -6.30
N ASP A 144 -16.97 11.19 -5.72
CA ASP A 144 -17.08 11.65 -4.34
C ASP A 144 -17.47 10.51 -3.37
N SER A 145 -17.86 9.35 -3.89
CA SER A 145 -18.24 8.19 -3.07
C SER A 145 -18.05 6.86 -3.79
N LEU A 146 -17.99 5.78 -3.01
CA LEU A 146 -18.03 4.40 -3.53
C LEU A 146 -19.32 4.14 -4.32
N SER A 147 -20.46 4.63 -3.83
CA SER A 147 -21.75 4.43 -4.49
C SER A 147 -21.88 5.13 -5.84
N GLU A 148 -21.15 6.21 -6.10
CA GLU A 148 -21.10 6.81 -7.43
C GLU A 148 -20.32 5.96 -8.43
N CYS A 149 -19.31 5.21 -7.97
CA CYS A 149 -18.49 4.35 -8.83
C CYS A 149 -19.11 2.96 -9.02
N TYR A 150 -19.64 2.37 -7.94
CA TYR A 150 -20.07 0.97 -7.93
C TYR A 150 -21.59 0.79 -7.93
N GLU A 151 -22.36 1.88 -7.87
CA GLU A 151 -23.81 1.91 -7.92
C GLU A 151 -24.45 0.88 -6.98
N ASP A 152 -25.27 -0.04 -7.49
CA ASP A 152 -25.92 -1.12 -6.72
C ASP A 152 -24.96 -2.26 -6.32
N MET A 153 -23.74 -2.27 -6.84
CA MET A 153 -22.68 -3.18 -6.43
C MET A 153 -21.86 -2.67 -5.23
N VAL A 154 -22.16 -1.50 -4.67
CA VAL A 154 -21.39 -0.91 -3.55
C VAL A 154 -21.29 -1.84 -2.33
N ASP A 155 -22.32 -2.61 -2.03
CA ASP A 155 -22.35 -3.57 -0.91
C ASP A 155 -21.49 -4.82 -1.15
N TYR A 156 -21.06 -5.05 -2.38
CA TYR A 156 -20.13 -6.13 -2.74
C TYR A 156 -18.66 -5.73 -2.54
N ILE A 157 -18.36 -4.43 -2.41
CA ILE A 157 -17.01 -3.96 -2.23
C ILE A 157 -16.46 -4.43 -0.89
N ALA A 158 -15.37 -5.21 -0.93
CA ALA A 158 -14.84 -5.91 0.23
C ALA A 158 -13.85 -5.08 1.06
N PHE A 159 -13.16 -4.13 0.43
CA PHE A 159 -12.10 -3.33 1.03
C PHE A 159 -11.87 -2.01 0.29
N ILE A 160 -11.11 -1.12 0.92
CA ILE A 160 -10.49 0.04 0.29
C ILE A 160 -8.97 -0.12 0.42
N GLU A 161 -8.24 -0.08 -0.69
CA GLU A 161 -6.81 0.07 -0.63
C GLU A 161 -6.45 1.55 -0.48
N LEU A 162 -5.70 1.87 0.58
CA LEU A 162 -5.33 3.25 0.90
C LEU A 162 -4.31 3.82 -0.09
N GLY A 163 -3.33 2.99 -0.46
CA GLY A 163 -2.19 3.39 -1.29
C GLY A 163 -1.24 4.34 -0.56
N LEU A 164 -0.15 4.70 -1.23
CA LEU A 164 0.96 5.48 -0.67
C LEU A 164 0.60 6.95 -0.32
N SER A 165 -0.62 7.38 -0.57
CA SER A 165 -1.03 8.79 -0.42
C SER A 165 -1.95 9.03 0.78
N ALA A 166 -2.41 7.97 1.45
CA ALA A 166 -3.35 8.06 2.57
C ALA A 166 -3.07 6.98 3.61
N ASP A 167 -3.44 7.25 4.83
CA ASP A 167 -3.44 6.31 5.95
C ASP A 167 -4.87 6.12 6.51
N THR A 168 -4.96 5.34 7.57
CA THR A 168 -6.20 5.10 8.27
C THR A 168 -6.81 6.41 8.82
N SER A 169 -5.98 7.37 9.26
CA SER A 169 -6.47 8.64 9.79
C SER A 169 -7.12 9.49 8.71
N TYR A 170 -6.60 9.47 7.49
CA TYR A 170 -7.23 10.14 6.36
C TYR A 170 -8.57 9.47 5.98
N ALA A 171 -8.56 8.15 5.84
CA ALA A 171 -9.73 7.41 5.37
C ALA A 171 -10.87 7.37 6.41
N ASP A 172 -10.55 7.31 7.70
CA ASP A 172 -11.54 7.28 8.80
C ASP A 172 -12.14 8.66 9.15
N MET A 173 -11.77 9.73 8.43
CA MET A 173 -12.54 10.98 8.42
C MET A 173 -13.83 10.89 7.60
N ILE A 174 -14.01 9.83 6.83
CA ILE A 174 -15.16 9.57 5.96
C ILE A 174 -15.96 8.42 6.56
N SER A 175 -17.07 8.72 7.24
CA SER A 175 -17.83 7.72 8.03
C SER A 175 -18.34 6.54 7.21
N ARG A 176 -18.60 6.73 5.93
CA ARG A 176 -19.03 5.67 4.99
C ARG A 176 -18.01 4.56 4.80
N HIS A 177 -16.74 4.76 5.21
CA HIS A 177 -15.68 3.74 5.14
C HIS A 177 -15.60 2.86 6.38
N HIS A 178 -16.31 3.21 7.44
CA HIS A 178 -16.12 2.56 8.75
C HIS A 178 -16.39 1.07 8.74
N ASP A 179 -17.30 0.60 7.90
CA ASP A 179 -17.63 -0.83 7.79
C ASP A 179 -16.67 -1.62 6.87
N LEU A 180 -15.80 -0.93 6.13
CA LEU A 180 -14.87 -1.57 5.21
C LEU A 180 -13.50 -1.84 5.86
N THR A 181 -12.86 -2.90 5.40
CA THR A 181 -11.46 -3.17 5.73
C THR A 181 -10.55 -2.27 4.89
N PHE A 182 -9.50 -1.70 5.51
CA PHE A 182 -8.47 -1.01 4.78
C PHE A 182 -7.29 -1.93 4.51
N LEU A 183 -6.77 -1.88 3.28
CA LEU A 183 -5.57 -2.57 2.87
C LEU A 183 -4.47 -1.57 2.56
N THR A 184 -3.25 -1.96 2.91
CA THR A 184 -2.00 -1.27 2.55
C THR A 184 -1.15 -2.22 1.73
N ASN A 185 -0.84 -1.86 0.50
CA ASN A 185 -0.05 -2.69 -0.39
C ASN A 185 0.98 -1.83 -1.12
N SER A 186 2.05 -2.46 -1.59
CA SER A 186 3.21 -1.72 -2.07
C SER A 186 3.06 -1.11 -3.46
N ASP A 187 2.15 -1.60 -4.28
CA ASP A 187 2.08 -1.29 -5.73
C ASP A 187 3.47 -1.42 -6.38
N ALA A 188 4.14 -2.54 -6.08
CA ALA A 188 5.53 -2.72 -6.44
C ALA A 188 5.69 -3.07 -7.92
N HIS A 189 6.53 -2.29 -8.61
CA HIS A 189 6.98 -2.50 -9.98
C HIS A 189 8.44 -3.01 -10.04
N SER A 190 9.01 -3.37 -8.90
CA SER A 190 10.38 -3.83 -8.76
C SER A 190 10.51 -4.75 -7.55
N PRO A 191 11.27 -5.87 -7.63
CA PRO A 191 11.36 -6.86 -6.56
C PRO A 191 12.36 -6.46 -5.45
N TRP A 192 13.01 -5.30 -5.57
CA TRP A 192 14.03 -4.87 -4.63
C TRP A 192 13.46 -4.37 -3.31
N PRO A 193 14.21 -4.48 -2.20
CA PRO A 193 13.73 -4.18 -0.84
C PRO A 193 13.08 -2.81 -0.65
N ILE A 194 13.52 -1.79 -1.40
CA ILE A 194 12.96 -0.44 -1.35
C ILE A 194 11.57 -0.32 -2.01
N ARG A 195 11.07 -1.35 -2.69
CA ARG A 195 9.80 -1.33 -3.41
C ARG A 195 8.87 -2.43 -2.99
N LEU A 196 9.33 -3.69 -3.06
CA LEU A 196 8.54 -4.85 -2.64
C LEU A 196 8.20 -4.72 -1.16
N ALA A 197 6.92 -4.87 -0.84
CA ALA A 197 6.41 -4.79 0.52
C ALA A 197 6.90 -3.55 1.30
N ARG A 198 6.96 -2.38 0.63
CA ARG A 198 7.15 -1.10 1.32
C ARG A 198 5.92 -0.69 2.10
N GLU A 199 4.76 -1.22 1.73
CA GLU A 199 3.52 -1.25 2.47
C GLU A 199 2.99 -2.68 2.47
N PHE A 200 2.38 -3.12 3.56
CA PHE A 200 1.83 -4.46 3.69
C PHE A 200 0.80 -4.53 4.82
N ASN A 201 0.05 -5.63 4.83
CA ASN A 201 -0.93 -5.92 5.87
C ASN A 201 -0.44 -7.07 6.76
N ARG A 202 -0.75 -7.03 8.04
CA ARG A 202 -0.59 -8.16 8.94
C ARG A 202 -1.96 -8.68 9.33
N PHE A 203 -2.20 -9.96 9.08
CA PHE A 203 -3.46 -10.64 9.35
C PHE A 203 -3.32 -11.73 10.41
N GLU A 204 -4.39 -11.97 11.14
CA GLU A 204 -4.61 -13.17 11.94
C GLU A 204 -5.45 -14.15 11.11
N MET A 205 -4.82 -15.26 10.65
CA MET A 205 -5.39 -16.26 9.76
C MET A 205 -4.93 -17.67 10.20
N GLU A 206 -5.54 -18.73 9.68
CA GLU A 206 -5.10 -20.11 9.95
C GLU A 206 -4.19 -20.68 8.85
N ASP A 207 -4.33 -20.18 7.61
CA ASP A 207 -3.56 -20.62 6.45
C ASP A 207 -3.41 -19.45 5.46
N THR A 208 -2.58 -19.61 4.40
CA THR A 208 -2.36 -18.62 3.32
C THR A 208 -3.27 -18.85 2.11
N THR A 209 -4.45 -19.42 2.31
CA THR A 209 -5.44 -19.66 1.24
C THR A 209 -6.33 -18.45 0.96
N PHE A 210 -6.96 -18.43 -0.21
CA PHE A 210 -7.94 -17.40 -0.56
C PHE A 210 -9.11 -17.35 0.44
N ASP A 211 -9.62 -18.50 0.88
CA ASP A 211 -10.75 -18.55 1.80
C ASP A 211 -10.40 -17.96 3.17
N GLU A 212 -9.21 -18.22 3.68
CA GLU A 212 -8.70 -17.60 4.91
C GLU A 212 -8.51 -16.09 4.74
N LEU A 213 -7.90 -15.65 3.63
CA LEU A 213 -7.74 -14.23 3.33
C LEU A 213 -9.11 -13.53 3.18
N LYS A 214 -10.08 -14.18 2.49
CA LYS A 214 -11.45 -13.68 2.38
C LYS A 214 -12.11 -13.52 3.74
N MET A 215 -11.97 -14.51 4.62
CA MET A 215 -12.47 -14.40 6.00
C MET A 215 -11.78 -13.26 6.75
N ALA A 216 -10.48 -13.06 6.58
CA ALA A 216 -9.74 -12.00 7.26
C ALA A 216 -10.15 -10.60 6.76
N ILE A 217 -10.26 -10.40 5.45
CA ILE A 217 -10.71 -9.13 4.87
C ILE A 217 -12.15 -8.82 5.30
N LEU A 218 -13.03 -9.82 5.33
CA LEU A 218 -14.43 -9.67 5.75
C LEU A 218 -14.60 -9.76 7.28
N ARG A 219 -13.54 -9.94 8.05
CA ARG A 219 -13.50 -10.04 9.52
C ARG A 219 -14.45 -11.13 10.05
N LYS A 220 -14.43 -12.31 9.43
CA LYS A 220 -15.30 -13.45 9.76
C LYS A 220 -14.53 -14.53 10.54
N LYS A 221 -15.26 -15.23 11.41
CA LYS A 221 -14.77 -16.39 12.16
C LYS A 221 -13.45 -16.15 12.92
N GLY A 222 -13.26 -14.94 13.44
CA GLY A 222 -12.07 -14.54 14.19
C GLY A 222 -10.85 -14.20 13.32
N ARG A 223 -10.91 -14.34 11.99
CA ARG A 223 -9.88 -13.86 11.07
C ARG A 223 -10.03 -12.36 10.88
N ARG A 224 -8.92 -11.63 10.86
CA ARG A 224 -8.95 -10.16 10.77
C ARG A 224 -7.59 -9.55 10.41
N PRO A 225 -7.57 -8.34 9.87
CA PRO A 225 -6.34 -7.55 9.86
C PRO A 225 -6.02 -7.12 11.31
N ILE A 226 -4.74 -7.17 11.67
CA ILE A 226 -4.26 -6.78 13.00
C ILE A 226 -3.25 -5.64 12.98
N LEU A 227 -2.70 -5.32 11.79
CA LEU A 227 -1.83 -4.16 11.58
C LEU A 227 -1.84 -3.78 10.10
N ASN A 228 -1.94 -2.49 9.84
CA ASN A 228 -1.57 -1.90 8.55
C ASN A 228 -0.19 -1.24 8.68
N VAL A 229 0.70 -1.50 7.74
CA VAL A 229 2.03 -0.88 7.67
C VAL A 229 2.14 -0.13 6.35
N GLY A 230 2.48 1.13 6.42
CA GLY A 230 2.64 1.95 5.22
C GLY A 230 3.44 3.23 5.46
N LEU A 231 3.67 3.96 4.39
CA LEU A 231 4.41 5.21 4.40
C LEU A 231 3.61 6.32 5.10
N PRO A 232 4.27 7.31 5.71
CA PRO A 232 3.58 8.54 6.13
C PRO A 232 2.99 9.23 4.89
N PRO A 233 1.66 9.52 4.84
CA PRO A 233 1.05 10.17 3.67
C PRO A 233 1.69 11.52 3.33
N GLU A 234 2.23 12.21 4.33
CA GLU A 234 2.91 13.49 4.18
C GLU A 234 4.17 13.39 3.31
N GLU A 235 4.81 12.21 3.22
CA GLU A 235 5.95 12.00 2.33
C GLU A 235 5.54 12.08 0.84
N GLY A 236 4.28 11.81 0.55
CA GLY A 236 3.72 11.82 -0.80
C GLY A 236 3.91 13.15 -1.52
N LYS A 237 4.44 13.10 -2.75
CA LYS A 237 4.73 14.30 -3.58
C LYS A 237 3.51 15.15 -3.94
N TYR A 238 2.31 14.68 -3.63
CA TYR A 238 1.04 15.39 -3.84
C TYR A 238 0.20 15.46 -2.56
N ASN A 239 0.80 15.31 -1.40
CA ASN A 239 0.07 15.37 -0.14
C ASN A 239 -0.59 16.73 0.08
N ARG A 240 0.15 17.83 -0.05
CA ARG A 240 -0.35 19.19 0.14
C ARG A 240 -0.67 19.87 -1.19
N THR A 241 -1.68 20.73 -1.16
CA THR A 241 -1.96 21.68 -2.26
C THR A 241 -0.77 22.60 -2.46
N ALA A 242 -0.13 22.53 -3.62
CA ALA A 242 1.11 23.25 -3.87
C ALA A 242 1.33 23.58 -5.35
N CYS A 243 2.18 24.56 -5.59
CA CYS A 243 2.62 24.95 -6.93
C CYS A 243 3.54 23.88 -7.54
N THR A 244 3.28 23.50 -8.79
CA THR A 244 4.08 22.51 -9.52
C THR A 244 5.45 23.03 -9.98
N ARG A 245 5.73 24.34 -9.82
CA ARG A 245 6.97 24.97 -10.28
C ARG A 245 7.90 25.39 -9.13
N CYS A 246 7.35 26.08 -8.11
CA CYS A 246 8.16 26.54 -6.97
C CYS A 246 7.91 25.76 -5.67
N TYR A 247 6.94 24.85 -5.70
CA TYR A 247 6.56 23.97 -4.57
C TYR A 247 6.03 24.71 -3.33
N ARG A 248 5.72 26.00 -3.43
CA ARG A 248 5.02 26.73 -2.36
C ARG A 248 3.69 26.05 -2.10
N GLN A 249 3.42 25.74 -0.83
CA GLN A 249 2.16 25.18 -0.36
C GLN A 249 1.13 26.29 -0.14
N PHE A 250 -0.14 25.95 -0.30
CA PHE A 250 -1.28 26.86 -0.20
C PHE A 250 -2.40 26.18 0.57
N ASP A 251 -3.15 26.96 1.33
CA ASP A 251 -4.47 26.54 1.78
C ASP A 251 -5.44 26.50 0.59
N LEU A 252 -6.45 25.63 0.68
CA LEU A 252 -7.42 25.44 -0.41
C LEU A 252 -8.12 26.75 -0.78
N GLU A 253 -8.54 27.54 0.21
CA GLU A 253 -9.18 28.82 -0.01
C GLU A 253 -8.26 29.84 -0.74
N GLU A 254 -6.99 29.89 -0.36
CA GLU A 254 -5.99 30.72 -1.02
C GLU A 254 -5.83 30.29 -2.48
N ALA A 255 -5.68 28.98 -2.74
CA ALA A 255 -5.53 28.44 -4.09
C ALA A 255 -6.74 28.78 -4.99
N VAL A 256 -7.95 28.70 -4.46
CA VAL A 256 -9.19 29.06 -5.17
C VAL A 256 -9.22 30.57 -5.48
N LYS A 257 -8.92 31.44 -4.48
CA LYS A 257 -8.90 32.92 -4.66
C LYS A 257 -7.96 33.36 -5.79
N ILE A 258 -6.78 32.70 -5.89
CA ILE A 258 -5.80 33.01 -6.96
C ILE A 258 -5.99 32.17 -8.22
N LYS A 259 -7.18 31.52 -8.34
CA LYS A 259 -7.57 30.71 -9.52
C LYS A 259 -6.54 29.65 -9.91
N TRP A 260 -5.97 28.97 -8.91
CA TRP A 260 -4.99 27.89 -9.08
C TRP A 260 -3.72 28.31 -9.83
N ARG A 261 -3.35 29.60 -9.76
CA ARG A 261 -2.15 30.17 -10.39
C ARG A 261 -1.26 30.81 -9.35
N CYS A 262 -0.05 30.30 -9.23
CA CYS A 262 0.97 30.85 -8.34
C CYS A 262 1.59 32.11 -8.94
N GLU A 263 2.03 33.05 -8.09
CA GLU A 263 2.77 34.25 -8.50
C GLU A 263 4.00 33.97 -9.37
N CYS A 264 4.64 32.79 -9.21
CA CYS A 264 5.74 32.34 -10.06
C CYS A 264 5.31 31.90 -11.47
N GLY A 265 4.00 31.94 -11.79
CA GLY A 265 3.40 31.48 -13.04
C GLY A 265 3.14 29.98 -13.13
N GLY A 266 3.46 29.20 -12.09
CA GLY A 266 3.18 27.75 -12.01
C GLY A 266 1.71 27.47 -11.73
N LEU A 267 1.25 26.27 -12.15
CA LEU A 267 -0.05 25.73 -11.75
C LEU A 267 -0.01 25.26 -10.30
N ILE A 268 -1.07 25.48 -9.55
CA ILE A 268 -1.27 24.89 -8.24
C ILE A 268 -2.08 23.60 -8.43
N LYS A 269 -1.61 22.49 -7.84
CA LYS A 269 -2.31 21.21 -7.82
C LYS A 269 -2.89 20.99 -6.43
N LYS A 270 -4.17 20.57 -6.38
CA LYS A 270 -4.83 20.17 -5.14
C LYS A 270 -4.10 18.96 -4.55
N GLY A 271 -3.88 18.99 -3.26
CA GLY A 271 -3.27 17.89 -2.50
C GLY A 271 -4.30 16.85 -2.06
N VAL A 272 -3.80 15.64 -1.81
CA VAL A 272 -4.64 14.53 -1.29
C VAL A 272 -5.25 14.89 0.07
N PHE A 273 -4.50 15.54 0.95
CA PHE A 273 -5.01 16.01 2.25
C PHE A 273 -6.25 16.90 2.11
N ASP A 274 -6.21 17.88 1.20
CA ASP A 274 -7.35 18.78 0.96
C ASP A 274 -8.52 18.05 0.31
N ARG A 275 -8.25 17.09 -0.59
CA ARG A 275 -9.29 16.23 -1.18
C ARG A 275 -9.98 15.37 -0.12
N VAL A 276 -9.22 14.75 0.79
CA VAL A 276 -9.80 14.00 1.91
C VAL A 276 -10.69 14.90 2.75
N ARG A 277 -10.28 16.13 3.05
CA ARG A 277 -11.08 17.08 3.83
C ARG A 277 -12.36 17.50 3.12
N GLU A 278 -12.38 17.59 1.78
CA GLU A 278 -13.61 17.81 1.00
C GLU A 278 -14.60 16.65 1.10
N LEU A 279 -14.09 15.41 1.17
CA LEU A 279 -14.89 14.19 1.26
C LEU A 279 -15.34 13.87 2.69
N ALA A 280 -14.62 14.39 3.67
CA ALA A 280 -14.82 14.12 5.08
C ALA A 280 -16.16 14.66 5.58
N ASP A 281 -16.87 13.83 6.32
CA ASP A 281 -18.07 14.20 7.09
C ASP A 281 -17.79 14.26 8.60
N LEU A 282 -16.55 13.97 9.01
CA LEU A 282 -16.06 14.08 10.38
C LEU A 282 -14.97 15.15 10.50
N GLU A 283 -14.94 15.87 11.62
CA GLU A 283 -13.87 16.84 11.92
C GLU A 283 -12.55 16.18 12.32
N LYS A 284 -12.63 14.97 12.87
CA LYS A 284 -11.50 14.15 13.31
C LYS A 284 -11.74 12.70 12.92
N PRO A 285 -10.66 11.93 12.67
CA PRO A 285 -10.81 10.52 12.35
C PRO A 285 -11.47 9.77 13.52
N TYR A 286 -12.41 8.90 13.19
CA TYR A 286 -12.98 7.94 14.12
C TYR A 286 -12.57 6.53 13.69
N HIS A 287 -11.75 5.87 14.50
CA HIS A 287 -11.32 4.49 14.24
C HIS A 287 -12.31 3.51 14.87
N PRO A 288 -13.10 2.76 14.07
CA PRO A 288 -13.99 1.73 14.60
C PRO A 288 -13.20 0.66 15.37
N PRO A 289 -13.82 -0.06 16.34
CA PRO A 289 -13.12 -1.04 17.18
C PRO A 289 -12.42 -2.17 16.42
N HIS A 290 -12.85 -2.46 15.20
CA HIS A 290 -12.24 -3.48 14.34
C HIS A 290 -11.10 -2.94 13.47
N ARG A 291 -10.90 -1.61 13.43
CA ARG A 291 -9.81 -1.01 12.66
C ARG A 291 -8.47 -1.37 13.30
N PRO A 292 -7.56 -2.02 12.57
CA PRO A 292 -6.24 -2.30 13.10
C PRO A 292 -5.45 -0.99 13.29
N PRO A 293 -4.47 -0.95 14.16
CA PRO A 293 -3.53 0.15 14.21
C PRO A 293 -2.82 0.30 12.86
N TYR A 294 -2.39 1.53 12.58
CA TYR A 294 -1.55 1.85 11.43
C TYR A 294 -0.16 2.27 11.88
N LEU A 295 0.86 1.63 11.35
CA LEU A 295 2.25 1.97 11.64
C LEU A 295 2.90 2.62 10.43
N HIS A 296 3.38 3.84 10.61
CA HIS A 296 4.15 4.56 9.62
C HIS A 296 5.59 4.05 9.60
N LEU A 297 5.93 3.26 8.57
CA LEU A 297 7.27 2.76 8.33
C LEU A 297 7.70 3.06 6.89
N ILE A 298 9.00 3.18 6.71
CA ILE A 298 9.65 3.12 5.40
C ILE A 298 10.51 1.84 5.34
N PRO A 299 10.92 1.36 4.15
CA PRO A 299 11.80 0.21 4.01
C PRO A 299 13.06 0.32 4.88
N LEU A 300 13.49 -0.80 5.47
CA LEU A 300 14.69 -0.83 6.34
C LEU A 300 15.92 -0.23 5.67
N SER A 301 16.10 -0.45 4.37
CA SER A 301 17.21 0.15 3.61
C SER A 301 17.16 1.68 3.58
N GLU A 302 15.97 2.28 3.59
CA GLU A 302 15.79 3.73 3.68
C GLU A 302 16.04 4.22 5.11
N ILE A 303 15.62 3.46 6.14
CA ILE A 303 15.95 3.75 7.55
C ILE A 303 17.46 3.73 7.77
N ILE A 304 18.15 2.69 7.25
CA ILE A 304 19.63 2.61 7.30
C ILE A 304 20.25 3.81 6.60
N SER A 305 19.77 4.13 5.39
CA SER A 305 20.24 5.30 4.61
C SER A 305 20.16 6.60 5.41
N LEU A 306 19.01 6.84 6.07
CA LEU A 306 18.81 8.00 6.95
C LEU A 306 19.77 7.99 8.17
N ALA A 307 19.93 6.82 8.79
CA ALA A 307 20.73 6.67 10.00
C ALA A 307 22.22 6.94 9.78
N ILE A 308 22.77 6.44 8.65
CA ILE A 308 24.22 6.56 8.38
C ILE A 308 24.57 7.71 7.42
N GLY A 309 23.57 8.39 6.83
CA GLY A 309 23.77 9.51 5.90
C GLY A 309 24.31 9.10 4.53
N HIS A 310 24.09 7.86 4.11
CA HIS A 310 24.52 7.34 2.82
C HIS A 310 23.32 7.13 1.89
N GLY A 311 23.52 7.22 0.57
CA GLY A 311 22.45 6.96 -0.40
C GLY A 311 21.94 5.51 -0.32
N VAL A 312 20.64 5.31 -0.43
CA VAL A 312 19.95 4.02 -0.24
C VAL A 312 20.47 2.89 -1.15
N ASN A 313 20.99 3.22 -2.33
CA ASN A 313 21.52 2.24 -3.29
C ASN A 313 23.01 1.95 -3.12
N THR A 314 23.67 2.47 -2.08
CA THR A 314 25.10 2.25 -1.84
C THR A 314 25.37 0.84 -1.30
N LYS A 315 26.61 0.36 -1.53
CA LYS A 315 27.04 -0.94 -1.02
C LYS A 315 26.94 -0.99 0.52
N ALA A 316 27.30 0.11 1.21
CA ALA A 316 27.24 0.18 2.67
C ALA A 316 25.83 -0.05 3.21
N VAL A 317 24.80 0.57 2.62
CA VAL A 317 23.41 0.37 3.01
C VAL A 317 22.96 -1.07 2.74
N ARG A 318 23.32 -1.61 1.59
CA ARG A 318 22.98 -2.99 1.23
C ARG A 318 23.62 -4.01 2.16
N ASP A 319 24.91 -3.89 2.44
CA ASP A 319 25.64 -4.83 3.31
C ASP A 319 25.04 -4.83 4.72
N LEU A 320 24.69 -3.66 5.28
CA LEU A 320 24.02 -3.55 6.59
C LEU A 320 22.59 -4.11 6.57
N TRP A 321 21.85 -3.90 5.49
CA TRP A 321 20.54 -4.50 5.31
C TRP A 321 20.62 -6.03 5.26
N GLU A 322 21.56 -6.57 4.50
CA GLU A 322 21.79 -8.02 4.39
C GLU A 322 22.23 -8.62 5.74
N GLU A 323 23.08 -7.93 6.49
CA GLU A 323 23.50 -8.36 7.83
C GLU A 323 22.32 -8.48 8.80
N LEU A 324 21.48 -7.43 8.89
CA LEU A 324 20.31 -7.42 9.77
C LEU A 324 19.28 -8.49 9.35
N VAL A 325 18.97 -8.57 8.06
CA VAL A 325 18.01 -9.56 7.54
C VAL A 325 18.51 -11.00 7.73
N LEU A 326 19.81 -11.24 7.57
CA LEU A 326 20.38 -12.58 7.83
C LEU A 326 20.30 -12.94 9.31
N HIS A 327 20.54 -11.99 10.21
CA HIS A 327 20.50 -12.23 11.66
C HIS A 327 19.08 -12.48 12.17
N PHE A 328 18.10 -11.65 11.78
CA PHE A 328 16.72 -11.72 12.26
C PHE A 328 15.79 -12.56 11.36
N GLY A 329 16.27 -13.03 10.22
CA GLY A 329 15.52 -13.83 9.26
C GLY A 329 14.71 -13.04 8.24
N SER A 330 14.30 -11.79 8.54
CA SER A 330 13.60 -10.91 7.58
C SER A 330 13.61 -9.45 7.99
N GLU A 331 13.29 -8.56 7.03
CA GLU A 331 13.13 -7.13 7.30
C GLU A 331 11.98 -6.84 8.29
N VAL A 332 10.85 -7.52 8.13
CA VAL A 332 9.71 -7.37 9.06
C VAL A 332 10.11 -7.79 10.48
N ALA A 333 10.87 -8.88 10.64
CA ALA A 333 11.37 -9.28 11.95
C ALA A 333 12.24 -8.17 12.58
N VAL A 334 13.15 -7.56 11.81
CA VAL A 334 13.94 -6.40 12.27
C VAL A 334 13.06 -5.23 12.67
N LEU A 335 12.04 -4.90 11.85
CA LEU A 335 11.27 -3.68 12.02
C LEU A 335 10.15 -3.78 13.06
N LEU A 336 9.56 -4.98 13.24
CA LEU A 336 8.35 -5.14 14.05
C LEU A 336 8.52 -6.11 15.22
N ASP A 337 9.30 -7.18 15.06
CA ASP A 337 9.22 -8.32 15.96
C ASP A 337 10.45 -8.44 16.89
N ALA A 338 11.62 -7.92 16.49
CA ALA A 338 12.84 -7.95 17.31
C ALA A 338 12.70 -7.07 18.58
N GLU A 339 13.02 -7.64 19.73
CA GLU A 339 13.06 -6.90 20.98
C GLU A 339 14.24 -5.88 20.98
N PRO A 340 14.13 -4.76 21.72
CA PRO A 340 15.21 -3.77 21.78
C PRO A 340 16.57 -4.35 22.17
N ASP A 341 16.60 -5.30 23.11
CA ASP A 341 17.82 -5.94 23.59
C ASP A 341 18.49 -6.83 22.53
N GLU A 342 17.69 -7.39 21.60
CA GLU A 342 18.21 -8.19 20.49
C GLU A 342 18.92 -7.34 19.42
N LEU A 343 18.61 -6.04 19.37
CA LEU A 343 19.27 -5.08 18.49
C LEU A 343 20.58 -4.54 19.09
N GLU A 344 20.88 -4.84 20.36
CA GLU A 344 22.15 -4.46 20.96
C GLU A 344 23.33 -5.15 20.24
N GLY A 345 24.36 -4.37 19.96
CA GLY A 345 25.54 -4.84 19.20
C GLY A 345 25.57 -4.46 17.74
N PHE A 346 24.43 -4.00 17.18
CA PHE A 346 24.39 -3.36 15.86
C PHE A 346 24.73 -1.86 15.95
N ASP A 347 24.89 -1.20 14.79
CA ASP A 347 25.17 0.24 14.74
C ASP A 347 24.11 1.05 15.49
N GLU A 348 24.49 1.73 16.55
CA GLU A 348 23.59 2.48 17.42
C GLU A 348 22.74 3.52 16.68
N ARG A 349 23.21 4.07 15.57
CA ARG A 349 22.46 5.02 14.74
C ARG A 349 21.27 4.32 14.08
N ILE A 350 21.48 3.08 13.62
CA ILE A 350 20.45 2.27 12.97
C ILE A 350 19.43 1.84 14.03
N VAL A 351 19.88 1.35 15.18
CA VAL A 351 19.00 0.94 16.29
C VAL A 351 18.13 2.12 16.75
N TYR A 352 18.73 3.30 16.91
CA TYR A 352 17.99 4.52 17.22
C TYR A 352 16.95 4.88 16.16
N ALA A 353 17.30 4.78 14.88
CA ALA A 353 16.39 5.08 13.80
C ALA A 353 15.20 4.10 13.77
N ILE A 354 15.47 2.78 13.90
CA ILE A 354 14.41 1.77 14.01
C ILE A 354 13.46 2.08 15.16
N SER A 355 13.99 2.36 16.35
CA SER A 355 13.18 2.74 17.53
C SER A 355 12.35 4.01 17.26
N ALA A 356 12.93 5.02 16.61
CA ALA A 356 12.24 6.26 16.31
C ALA A 356 11.04 6.05 15.38
N PHE A 357 11.16 5.16 14.39
CA PHE A 357 10.05 4.77 13.52
C PHE A 357 8.99 3.95 14.27
N ARG A 358 9.39 2.94 15.04
CA ARG A 358 8.47 2.13 15.85
C ARG A 358 7.63 2.97 16.82
N ASP A 359 8.23 3.99 17.41
CA ASP A 359 7.60 4.88 18.39
C ASP A 359 6.86 6.06 17.74
N GLY A 360 6.86 6.18 16.41
CA GLY A 360 6.25 7.31 15.69
C GLY A 360 6.92 8.66 15.99
N ARG A 361 8.20 8.68 16.42
CA ARG A 361 8.95 9.90 16.77
C ARG A 361 9.61 10.59 15.59
N ILE A 362 9.30 10.17 14.36
CA ILE A 362 9.82 10.79 13.14
C ILE A 362 9.18 12.17 12.89
N ILE A 363 9.93 13.04 12.22
CA ILE A 363 9.46 14.35 11.79
C ILE A 363 9.28 14.31 10.27
N VAL A 364 8.07 14.57 9.79
CA VAL A 364 7.78 14.59 8.35
C VAL A 364 7.44 16.00 7.91
N GLU A 365 8.23 16.53 6.97
CA GLU A 365 7.92 17.76 6.26
C GLU A 365 7.09 17.38 5.02
N PRO A 366 5.83 17.86 4.89
CA PRO A 366 4.95 17.35 3.85
C PRO A 366 5.36 17.78 2.46
N GLY A 367 5.20 16.84 1.51
CA GLY A 367 5.38 17.08 0.09
C GLY A 367 4.18 17.76 -0.57
N GLY A 368 4.37 18.23 -1.80
CA GLY A 368 3.31 18.85 -2.57
C GLY A 368 3.80 19.36 -3.93
N GLY A 369 2.87 19.52 -4.87
CA GLY A 369 3.17 20.07 -6.20
C GLY A 369 4.10 19.22 -7.08
N GLY A 370 4.36 17.97 -6.71
CA GLY A 370 5.27 17.06 -7.39
C GLY A 370 6.62 16.86 -6.68
N LYS A 371 6.84 17.54 -5.55
CA LYS A 371 8.03 17.34 -4.70
C LYS A 371 7.67 16.44 -3.52
N TYR A 372 8.47 15.40 -3.28
CA TYR A 372 8.33 14.53 -2.12
C TYR A 372 8.55 15.30 -0.81
N GLY A 373 7.87 14.86 0.23
CA GLY A 373 8.17 15.25 1.59
C GLY A 373 9.54 14.76 2.04
N THR A 374 9.93 15.16 3.22
CA THR A 374 11.22 14.79 3.81
C THR A 374 11.00 14.22 5.19
N ILE A 375 11.53 13.03 5.44
CA ILE A 375 11.55 12.40 6.76
C ILE A 375 12.87 12.75 7.45
N LYS A 376 12.78 13.15 8.71
CA LYS A 376 13.92 13.43 9.58
C LYS A 376 13.80 12.62 10.87
N LEU A 377 14.93 12.11 11.34
CA LEU A 377 15.02 11.56 12.68
C LEU A 377 15.09 12.73 13.68
N PRO A 378 14.47 12.59 14.87
CA PRO A 378 14.63 13.58 15.92
C PRO A 378 16.10 13.66 16.35
N GLU A 379 16.51 14.80 16.92
CA GLU A 379 17.84 14.90 17.55
C GLU A 379 17.92 13.88 18.69
N ARG A 380 19.09 13.23 18.84
CA ARG A 380 19.35 12.34 19.97
C ARG A 380 19.34 13.17 21.26
N ASP A 381 18.17 13.33 21.88
CA ASP A 381 18.10 13.83 23.25
C ASP A 381 18.26 12.63 24.19
N GLU A 382 19.35 12.63 24.96
CA GLU A 382 19.69 11.58 25.94
C GLU A 382 18.67 11.51 27.11
N ARG A 383 17.59 12.29 27.08
CA ARG A 383 16.66 12.44 28.20
C ARG A 383 15.20 12.47 27.79
N LYS A 384 14.53 11.31 27.89
CA LYS A 384 13.08 11.04 27.97
C LYS A 384 12.31 10.82 26.67
N PRO A 385 11.52 9.72 26.61
CA PRO A 385 10.46 9.57 25.60
C PRO A 385 9.38 10.65 25.82
N PRO A 386 8.75 11.18 24.75
CA PRO A 386 7.65 12.13 24.90
C PRO A 386 6.48 11.45 25.62
N LYS A 387 5.94 12.13 26.63
CA LYS A 387 4.71 11.69 27.31
C LYS A 387 3.55 11.80 26.34
N GLY A 388 2.95 10.67 25.96
CA GLY A 388 1.65 10.67 25.30
C GLY A 388 1.45 9.75 24.10
N GLN A 389 2.47 9.15 23.51
CA GLN A 389 2.30 8.10 22.51
C GLN A 389 2.49 6.73 23.16
N ARG A 390 1.47 5.87 23.09
CA ARG A 390 1.59 4.47 23.52
C ARG A 390 2.56 3.79 22.56
N SER A 391 3.58 3.12 23.09
CA SER A 391 4.46 2.28 22.31
C SER A 391 3.63 1.18 21.62
N LEU A 392 4.11 0.64 20.51
CA LEU A 392 3.48 -0.52 19.87
C LEU A 392 3.29 -1.68 20.86
N PHE A 393 4.22 -1.87 21.79
CA PHE A 393 4.15 -2.88 22.85
C PHE A 393 2.99 -2.65 23.83
N ASP A 394 2.58 -1.41 24.06
CA ASP A 394 1.41 -1.09 24.88
C ASP A 394 0.08 -1.33 24.14
N ALA A 395 0.08 -1.29 22.81
CA ALA A 395 -1.09 -1.53 21.97
C ALA A 395 -1.37 -3.04 21.74
N TYR A 396 -0.36 -3.88 21.84
CA TYR A 396 -0.44 -5.34 21.68
C TYR A 396 -0.42 -6.09 23.03
N GLY A 397 -0.82 -5.44 24.13
CA GLY A 397 -0.83 -5.99 25.48
C GLY A 397 -1.33 -7.43 25.52
N LYS A 398 -0.42 -8.30 25.98
CA LYS A 398 -0.46 -9.71 26.42
C LYS A 398 -1.64 -10.57 25.99
#